data_d5ea3d69a78ce31577f5c4e0983d6b58
#
_entry.id   d5ea3d69a78ce31577f5c4e0983d6b58
#
_cell.length_a   1.000
_cell.length_b   1.000
_cell.length_c   1.000
_cell.angle_alpha   90.00
_cell.angle_beta   90.00
_cell.angle_gamma   90.00
#
_symmetry.space_group_name_H-M   'P 1'
#
loop_
_entity.id
_entity.type
_entity.pdbx_description
1 polymer ?
#
loop_
_entity_poly.entity_id
_entity_poly.type
_entity_poly.pdbx_seq_one_letter_code
_entity_poly.pdbx_strand_id
1 'polypeptide(L)'
;MPVNHWKGIPVPAAGDDLLSAWSNAFDAAGVIFPAQSVAAGREILSRAQAAGHPPTAAHPAYLDVSGVLYRADGTKNGDRWVLRPVNEVQTVETPVQLNNALTLKNGQYSDAVTADLGVRPYDRIVQAYFTIWGRVSNGDVDADLRILGRSFRARFPNDATGATVTVVGMCVVPAGQDPKLRAGFSGAYGTGGTFSYVNNKEYSALGAIATPRSMA
;
A
#
# COMPACT_ATOMS: atom_id res chain seq x y z
N MET A 1 -36.52 12.91 -28.27
CA MET A 1 -35.85 13.37 -27.03
C MET A 1 -35.67 12.17 -26.13
N PRO A 2 -34.47 11.88 -25.66
CA PRO A 2 -34.27 10.78 -24.71
C PRO A 2 -35.06 11.06 -23.44
N VAL A 3 -35.71 10.02 -22.91
CA VAL A 3 -36.44 10.08 -21.65
C VAL A 3 -35.45 9.77 -20.54
N ASN A 4 -35.35 10.65 -19.53
CA ASN A 4 -34.49 10.38 -18.39
C ASN A 4 -35.16 9.35 -17.46
N HIS A 5 -34.41 8.34 -17.09
CA HIS A 5 -34.77 7.44 -16.00
C HIS A 5 -34.91 8.25 -14.69
N TRP A 6 -35.65 7.73 -13.70
CA TRP A 6 -35.83 8.36 -12.39
C TRP A 6 -34.51 8.73 -11.66
N LYS A 7 -33.38 8.12 -12.03
CA LYS A 7 -32.02 8.47 -11.56
C LYS A 7 -31.30 9.52 -12.44
N GLY A 8 -31.99 10.12 -13.42
CA GLY A 8 -31.36 11.07 -14.35
C GLY A 8 -30.51 10.42 -15.44
N ILE A 9 -30.49 9.10 -15.53
CA ILE A 9 -29.74 8.37 -16.58
C ILE A 9 -30.53 8.45 -17.88
N PRO A 10 -29.93 8.94 -19.01
CA PRO A 10 -30.60 8.95 -20.30
C PRO A 10 -30.94 7.53 -20.74
N VAL A 11 -32.18 7.31 -21.15
CA VAL A 11 -32.64 6.05 -21.71
C VAL A 11 -32.82 6.22 -23.21
N PRO A 12 -32.29 5.34 -24.07
CA PRO A 12 -32.48 5.41 -25.51
C PRO A 12 -33.99 5.41 -25.87
N ALA A 13 -34.40 6.34 -26.73
CA ALA A 13 -35.72 6.36 -27.32
C ALA A 13 -35.75 5.58 -28.64
N ALA A 14 -36.93 5.19 -29.09
CA ALA A 14 -37.09 4.56 -30.40
C ALA A 14 -36.65 5.56 -31.49
N GLY A 15 -35.62 5.18 -32.27
CA GLY A 15 -35.05 5.98 -33.32
C GLY A 15 -33.71 6.64 -32.97
N ASP A 16 -33.24 6.52 -31.71
CA ASP A 16 -31.88 6.92 -31.34
C ASP A 16 -30.86 5.91 -31.89
N ASP A 17 -29.67 6.39 -32.24
CA ASP A 17 -28.55 5.50 -32.47
C ASP A 17 -28.20 4.83 -31.14
N LEU A 18 -28.48 3.53 -31.06
CA LEU A 18 -28.30 2.72 -29.86
C LEU A 18 -26.89 2.85 -29.26
N LEU A 19 -25.86 2.93 -30.08
CA LEU A 19 -24.48 3.04 -29.63
C LEU A 19 -24.22 4.40 -28.96
N SER A 20 -24.70 5.49 -29.56
CA SER A 20 -24.57 6.84 -28.99
C SER A 20 -25.42 7.01 -27.74
N ALA A 21 -26.61 6.43 -27.71
CA ALA A 21 -27.50 6.52 -26.56
C ALA A 21 -26.97 5.70 -25.36
N TRP A 22 -26.44 4.51 -25.61
CA TRP A 22 -25.74 3.73 -24.58
C TRP A 22 -24.48 4.40 -24.09
N SER A 23 -23.65 4.99 -24.98
CA SER A 23 -22.48 5.75 -24.60
C SER A 23 -22.84 6.90 -23.64
N ASN A 24 -23.86 7.69 -23.98
CA ASN A 24 -24.35 8.77 -23.14
C ASN A 24 -24.91 8.27 -21.78
N ALA A 25 -25.59 7.13 -21.78
CA ALA A 25 -26.08 6.52 -20.55
C ALA A 25 -24.93 6.02 -19.65
N PHE A 26 -23.87 5.45 -20.24
CA PHE A 26 -22.69 5.02 -19.52
C PHE A 26 -21.90 6.20 -18.97
N ASP A 27 -21.74 7.28 -19.73
CA ASP A 27 -21.08 8.50 -19.28
C ASP A 27 -21.82 9.13 -18.08
N ALA A 28 -23.15 9.15 -18.13
CA ALA A 28 -23.98 9.69 -17.03
C ALA A 28 -24.05 8.78 -15.81
N ALA A 29 -23.93 7.45 -15.98
CA ALA A 29 -24.04 6.48 -14.90
C ALA A 29 -22.73 6.25 -14.13
N GLY A 30 -21.59 6.75 -14.62
CA GLY A 30 -20.29 6.50 -14.03
C GLY A 30 -19.93 5.00 -14.03
N VAL A 31 -20.06 4.36 -15.19
CA VAL A 31 -19.91 2.91 -15.32
C VAL A 31 -18.50 2.45 -14.99
N ILE A 32 -18.42 1.37 -14.22
CA ILE A 32 -17.17 0.65 -13.96
C ILE A 32 -16.95 -0.35 -15.08
N PHE A 33 -15.86 -0.21 -15.82
CA PHE A 33 -15.48 -1.13 -16.89
C PHE A 33 -14.64 -2.27 -16.34
N PRO A 34 -15.07 -3.53 -16.45
CA PRO A 34 -14.24 -4.65 -16.06
C PRO A 34 -13.07 -4.83 -17.04
N ALA A 35 -11.88 -5.04 -16.51
CA ALA A 35 -10.68 -5.30 -17.29
C ALA A 35 -9.85 -6.42 -16.65
N GLN A 36 -9.32 -7.32 -17.47
CA GLN A 36 -8.52 -8.45 -17.00
C GLN A 36 -7.11 -8.03 -16.55
N SER A 37 -6.63 -6.87 -17.00
CA SER A 37 -5.32 -6.31 -16.66
C SER A 37 -5.31 -4.79 -16.84
N VAL A 38 -4.30 -4.13 -16.27
CA VAL A 38 -4.04 -2.70 -16.46
C VAL A 38 -3.85 -2.36 -17.94
N ALA A 39 -3.19 -3.23 -18.72
CA ALA A 39 -3.02 -3.05 -20.15
C ALA A 39 -4.37 -3.09 -20.89
N ALA A 40 -5.23 -4.07 -20.59
CA ALA A 40 -6.57 -4.17 -21.14
C ALA A 40 -7.44 -2.96 -20.76
N GLY A 41 -7.31 -2.46 -19.53
CA GLY A 41 -7.99 -1.24 -19.09
C GLY A 41 -7.56 -0.01 -19.88
N ARG A 42 -6.27 0.15 -20.13
CA ARG A 42 -5.75 1.23 -20.97
C ARG A 42 -6.24 1.15 -22.41
N GLU A 43 -6.40 -0.04 -22.95
CA GLU A 43 -6.96 -0.25 -24.28
C GLU A 43 -8.44 0.15 -24.36
N ILE A 44 -9.25 -0.16 -23.33
CA ILE A 44 -10.63 0.32 -23.21
C ILE A 44 -10.68 1.85 -23.28
N LEU A 45 -9.84 2.54 -22.50
CA LEU A 45 -9.78 4.01 -22.51
C LEU A 45 -9.32 4.58 -23.85
N SER A 46 -8.41 3.91 -24.54
CA SER A 46 -7.95 4.34 -25.87
C SER A 46 -9.05 4.18 -26.91
N ARG A 47 -9.85 3.13 -26.83
CA ARG A 47 -11.05 2.96 -27.69
C ARG A 47 -12.10 4.02 -27.37
N ALA A 48 -12.36 4.34 -26.09
CA ALA A 48 -13.26 5.41 -25.70
C ALA A 48 -12.80 6.76 -26.25
N GLN A 49 -11.50 7.06 -26.20
CA GLN A 49 -10.94 8.26 -26.82
C GLN A 49 -11.15 8.28 -28.34
N ALA A 50 -10.90 7.17 -29.04
CA ALA A 50 -11.10 7.07 -30.48
C ALA A 50 -12.57 7.27 -30.88
N ALA A 51 -13.50 6.90 -30.01
CA ALA A 51 -14.93 7.14 -30.15
C ALA A 51 -15.38 8.56 -29.76
N GLY A 52 -14.46 9.46 -29.36
CA GLY A 52 -14.78 10.82 -28.97
C GLY A 52 -15.15 11.02 -27.50
N HIS A 53 -15.01 9.97 -26.67
CA HIS A 53 -15.36 9.99 -25.25
C HIS A 53 -14.15 9.72 -24.33
N PRO A 54 -13.08 10.55 -24.38
CA PRO A 54 -11.95 10.37 -23.48
C PRO A 54 -12.36 10.64 -22.03
N PRO A 55 -11.78 9.93 -21.05
CA PRO A 55 -11.96 10.30 -19.67
C PRO A 55 -11.40 11.69 -19.41
N THR A 56 -12.04 12.44 -18.53
CA THR A 56 -11.63 13.78 -18.12
C THR A 56 -11.69 13.92 -16.59
N ALA A 57 -11.16 14.99 -16.03
CA ALA A 57 -11.28 15.26 -14.59
C ALA A 57 -12.74 15.41 -14.13
N ALA A 58 -13.61 16.01 -15.00
CA ALA A 58 -15.03 16.18 -14.74
C ALA A 58 -15.83 14.87 -14.95
N HIS A 59 -15.40 14.05 -15.90
CA HIS A 59 -16.03 12.77 -16.25
C HIS A 59 -14.98 11.66 -16.23
N PRO A 60 -14.54 11.21 -15.04
CA PRO A 60 -13.54 10.17 -14.95
C PRO A 60 -14.11 8.80 -15.31
N ALA A 61 -13.32 7.98 -15.97
CA ALA A 61 -13.65 6.57 -16.16
C ALA A 61 -13.16 5.75 -14.96
N TYR A 62 -13.93 4.73 -14.63
CA TYR A 62 -13.59 3.76 -13.59
C TYR A 62 -13.39 2.38 -14.20
N LEU A 63 -12.34 1.69 -13.77
CA LEU A 63 -11.96 0.38 -14.27
C LEU A 63 -11.81 -0.56 -13.07
N ASP A 64 -12.49 -1.70 -13.12
CA ASP A 64 -12.22 -2.81 -12.20
C ASP A 64 -11.19 -3.74 -12.86
N VAL A 65 -9.99 -3.78 -12.29
CA VAL A 65 -8.92 -4.66 -12.75
C VAL A 65 -8.65 -5.68 -11.67
N SER A 66 -9.16 -6.89 -11.88
CA SER A 66 -8.96 -8.00 -10.93
C SER A 66 -9.37 -7.67 -9.49
N GLY A 67 -10.48 -6.97 -9.31
CA GLY A 67 -11.00 -6.56 -7.99
C GLY A 67 -10.39 -5.29 -7.42
N VAL A 68 -9.53 -4.61 -8.15
CA VAL A 68 -9.00 -3.29 -7.79
C VAL A 68 -9.66 -2.23 -8.66
N LEU A 69 -10.31 -1.27 -8.01
CA LEU A 69 -10.94 -0.15 -8.70
C LEU A 69 -9.90 0.94 -9.02
N TYR A 70 -9.77 1.27 -10.29
CA TYR A 70 -8.93 2.36 -10.79
C TYR A 70 -9.77 3.49 -11.34
N ARG A 71 -9.27 4.73 -11.16
CA ARG A 71 -9.81 5.94 -11.79
C ARG A 71 -8.85 6.44 -12.85
N ALA A 72 -9.39 6.79 -14.02
CA ALA A 72 -8.71 7.53 -15.07
C ALA A 72 -9.39 8.90 -15.23
N ASP A 73 -8.65 9.98 -15.05
CA ASP A 73 -9.14 11.37 -15.06
C ASP A 73 -8.67 12.17 -16.29
N GLY A 74 -8.25 11.50 -17.32
CA GLY A 74 -7.74 12.13 -18.54
C GLY A 74 -6.24 12.39 -18.53
N THR A 75 -5.55 12.20 -17.40
CA THR A 75 -4.11 12.37 -17.32
C THR A 75 -3.39 11.27 -18.10
N LYS A 76 -2.37 11.65 -18.86
CA LYS A 76 -1.48 10.73 -19.57
C LYS A 76 -0.02 10.97 -19.18
N ASN A 77 0.78 9.91 -19.25
CA ASN A 77 2.23 9.98 -19.24
C ASN A 77 2.73 9.43 -20.60
N GLY A 78 3.18 10.32 -21.48
CA GLY A 78 3.35 10.02 -22.89
C GLY A 78 2.02 9.58 -23.51
N ASP A 79 2.01 8.42 -24.16
CA ASP A 79 0.79 7.86 -24.78
C ASP A 79 -0.04 6.98 -23.83
N ARG A 80 0.38 6.83 -22.58
CA ARG A 80 -0.27 5.92 -21.63
C ARG A 80 -1.19 6.66 -20.67
N TRP A 81 -2.41 6.14 -20.52
CA TRP A 81 -3.35 6.59 -19.50
C TRP A 81 -2.81 6.34 -18.09
N VAL A 82 -2.87 7.38 -17.24
CA VAL A 82 -2.57 7.25 -15.82
C VAL A 82 -3.79 6.67 -15.11
N LEU A 83 -3.63 5.51 -14.50
CA LEU A 83 -4.64 4.83 -13.68
C LEU A 83 -4.27 4.99 -12.22
N ARG A 84 -5.19 5.56 -11.43
CA ARG A 84 -5.01 5.73 -9.99
C ARG A 84 -5.93 4.78 -9.25
N PRO A 85 -5.40 3.86 -8.44
CA PRO A 85 -6.24 3.03 -7.57
C PRO A 85 -7.08 3.91 -6.65
N VAL A 86 -8.36 3.56 -6.52
CA VAL A 86 -9.32 4.30 -5.69
C VAL A 86 -9.45 3.58 -4.35
N ASN A 87 -9.13 4.33 -3.26
CA ASN A 87 -9.45 3.95 -1.87
C ASN A 87 -8.90 2.62 -1.33
N GLU A 88 -7.79 2.11 -1.84
CA GLU A 88 -7.15 0.96 -1.21
C GLU A 88 -6.03 1.41 -0.26
N VAL A 89 -6.39 1.70 0.98
CA VAL A 89 -5.43 1.86 2.08
C VAL A 89 -5.39 0.55 2.83
N GLN A 90 -4.20 -0.05 2.90
CA GLN A 90 -3.97 -1.25 3.69
C GLN A 90 -3.33 -0.86 5.01
N THR A 91 -3.82 -1.42 6.09
CA THR A 91 -3.23 -1.25 7.42
C THR A 91 -2.99 -2.62 8.02
N VAL A 92 -1.90 -2.74 8.73
CA VAL A 92 -1.60 -3.90 9.56
C VAL A 92 -0.99 -3.43 10.86
N GLU A 93 -1.37 -4.07 11.95
CA GLU A 93 -0.73 -3.92 13.25
C GLU A 93 -0.61 -5.29 13.89
N THR A 94 0.60 -5.65 14.28
CA THR A 94 0.93 -6.93 14.88
C THR A 94 1.66 -6.69 16.20
N PRO A 95 1.08 -7.14 17.33
CA PRO A 95 1.73 -7.00 18.63
C PRO A 95 3.00 -7.85 18.68
N VAL A 96 4.03 -7.33 19.33
CA VAL A 96 5.27 -8.07 19.56
C VAL A 96 5.11 -8.94 20.81
N GLN A 97 5.46 -10.21 20.68
CA GLN A 97 5.45 -11.16 21.78
C GLN A 97 6.83 -11.81 21.88
N LEU A 98 7.61 -11.40 22.86
CA LEU A 98 8.89 -12.01 23.18
C LEU A 98 8.86 -12.57 24.61
N ASN A 99 9.28 -13.80 24.75
CA ASN A 99 9.20 -14.50 26.04
C ASN A 99 10.55 -14.60 26.75
N ASN A 100 11.65 -14.28 26.07
CA ASN A 100 13.01 -14.47 26.58
C ASN A 100 13.92 -13.29 26.25
N ALA A 101 14.96 -13.11 27.06
CA ALA A 101 16.05 -12.22 26.72
C ALA A 101 16.79 -12.74 25.47
N LEU A 102 17.20 -11.81 24.61
CA LEU A 102 17.95 -12.09 23.39
C LEU A 102 19.39 -11.63 23.57
N THR A 103 20.35 -12.53 23.37
CA THR A 103 21.75 -12.19 23.26
C THR A 103 22.15 -12.16 21.80
N LEU A 104 22.58 -11.02 21.31
CA LEU A 104 22.91 -10.78 19.92
C LEU A 104 24.42 -10.55 19.77
N LYS A 105 25.03 -11.30 18.87
CA LYS A 105 26.41 -11.05 18.45
C LYS A 105 26.49 -9.83 17.53
N ASN A 106 27.67 -9.30 17.35
CA ASN A 106 27.92 -8.22 16.40
C ASN A 106 27.33 -8.51 15.01
N GLY A 107 26.48 -7.62 14.52
CA GLY A 107 25.81 -7.73 13.22
C GLY A 107 24.74 -8.83 13.13
N GLN A 108 24.52 -9.61 14.19
CA GLN A 108 23.45 -10.62 14.20
C GLN A 108 22.10 -9.94 14.25
N TYR A 109 21.18 -10.40 13.39
CA TYR A 109 19.78 -10.01 13.40
C TYR A 109 18.90 -11.15 13.93
N SER A 110 17.90 -10.80 14.70
CA SER A 110 16.85 -11.71 15.19
C SER A 110 15.48 -11.11 14.96
N ASP A 111 14.60 -11.82 14.28
CA ASP A 111 13.20 -11.41 14.12
C ASP A 111 12.47 -11.47 15.46
N ALA A 112 11.66 -10.46 15.73
CA ALA A 112 10.71 -10.42 16.83
C ALA A 112 9.27 -10.59 16.33
N VAL A 113 8.96 -10.00 15.17
CA VAL A 113 7.63 -9.99 14.59
C VAL A 113 7.70 -9.80 13.08
N THR A 114 6.75 -10.38 12.38
CA THR A 114 6.55 -10.19 10.94
C THR A 114 5.11 -9.79 10.67
N ALA A 115 4.90 -9.01 9.63
CA ALA A 115 3.57 -8.68 9.14
C ALA A 115 3.54 -8.76 7.62
N ASP A 116 2.39 -9.10 7.08
CA ASP A 116 2.17 -9.27 5.65
C ASP A 116 1.09 -8.30 5.17
N LEU A 117 1.40 -7.56 4.11
CA LEU A 117 0.47 -6.72 3.38
C LEU A 117 0.04 -7.35 2.05
N GLY A 118 0.55 -8.54 1.75
CA GLY A 118 0.30 -9.30 0.53
C GLY A 118 0.86 -8.65 -0.72
N VAL A 119 0.71 -9.34 -1.83
CA VAL A 119 1.07 -8.85 -3.18
C VAL A 119 -0.06 -7.98 -3.73
N ARG A 120 0.29 -6.91 -4.45
CA ARG A 120 -0.68 -6.07 -5.17
C ARG A 120 -0.23 -5.83 -6.60
N PRO A 121 -1.18 -5.66 -7.55
CA PRO A 121 -0.86 -5.46 -8.97
C PRO A 121 -0.44 -4.03 -9.30
N TYR A 122 -0.18 -3.18 -8.31
CA TYR A 122 0.23 -1.78 -8.46
C TYR A 122 1.34 -1.42 -7.46
N ASP A 123 2.09 -0.35 -7.76
CA ASP A 123 3.08 0.21 -6.86
C ASP A 123 2.42 0.79 -5.61
N ARG A 124 3.04 0.58 -4.45
CA ARG A 124 2.58 1.11 -3.16
C ARG A 124 3.67 1.90 -2.47
N ILE A 125 3.27 2.92 -1.72
CA ILE A 125 4.12 3.53 -0.70
C ILE A 125 3.78 2.82 0.62
N VAL A 126 4.75 2.14 1.19
CA VAL A 126 4.62 1.47 2.49
C VAL A 126 5.38 2.31 3.51
N GLN A 127 4.65 2.79 4.50
CA GLN A 127 5.20 3.42 5.70
C GLN A 127 4.95 2.47 6.87
N ALA A 128 6.00 2.08 7.58
CA ALA A 128 5.91 1.18 8.70
C ALA A 128 6.63 1.76 9.92
N TYR A 129 6.18 1.33 11.08
CA TYR A 129 6.82 1.64 12.34
C TYR A 129 6.98 0.36 13.18
N PHE A 130 8.04 0.33 13.94
CA PHE A 130 8.29 -0.69 14.96
C PHE A 130 8.56 0.02 16.28
N THR A 131 7.62 -0.09 17.19
CA THR A 131 7.74 0.43 18.55
C THR A 131 7.94 -0.72 19.51
N ILE A 132 8.95 -0.61 20.35
CA ILE A 132 9.31 -1.64 21.29
C ILE A 132 9.86 -1.04 22.59
N TRP A 133 9.36 -1.53 23.73
CA TRP A 133 9.95 -1.25 25.01
C TRP A 133 10.89 -2.37 25.42
N GLY A 134 12.02 -2.02 25.98
CA GLY A 134 12.97 -3.00 26.48
C GLY A 134 14.20 -2.39 27.12
N ARG A 135 15.07 -3.24 27.58
CA ARG A 135 16.28 -2.90 28.31
C ARG A 135 17.50 -3.57 27.68
N VAL A 136 18.56 -2.82 27.48
CA VAL A 136 19.87 -3.37 27.13
C VAL A 136 20.72 -3.46 28.38
N SER A 137 21.15 -4.65 28.76
CA SER A 137 21.91 -4.89 29.98
C SER A 137 23.41 -4.99 29.72
N ASN A 138 23.84 -5.22 28.51
CA ASN A 138 25.24 -5.34 28.12
C ASN A 138 25.38 -5.06 26.62
N GLY A 139 26.39 -4.26 26.25
CA GLY A 139 26.67 -3.93 24.85
C GLY A 139 25.64 -3.01 24.21
N ASP A 140 25.55 -3.05 22.89
CA ASP A 140 24.69 -2.22 22.08
C ASP A 140 23.71 -3.06 21.25
N VAL A 141 22.44 -2.68 21.28
CA VAL A 141 21.37 -3.32 20.49
C VAL A 141 20.59 -2.24 19.74
N ASP A 142 20.32 -2.48 18.48
CA ASP A 142 19.46 -1.65 17.65
C ASP A 142 18.09 -2.34 17.44
N ALA A 143 17.00 -1.59 17.56
CA ALA A 143 15.74 -1.96 16.96
C ALA A 143 15.88 -1.86 15.43
N ASP A 144 15.48 -2.88 14.69
CA ASP A 144 15.70 -3.01 13.24
C ASP A 144 14.36 -3.34 12.55
N LEU A 145 13.86 -2.40 11.78
CA LEU A 145 12.69 -2.56 10.93
C LEU A 145 13.14 -2.80 9.49
N ARG A 146 12.61 -3.84 8.84
CA ARG A 146 12.95 -4.18 7.46
C ARG A 146 11.73 -4.20 6.56
N ILE A 147 11.87 -3.49 5.43
CA ILE A 147 10.87 -3.43 4.35
C ILE A 147 11.58 -3.76 3.04
N LEU A 148 11.18 -4.80 2.33
CA LEU A 148 11.86 -5.29 1.11
C LEU A 148 13.37 -5.51 1.31
N GLY A 149 13.79 -5.98 2.48
CA GLY A 149 15.20 -6.16 2.81
C GLY A 149 15.98 -4.89 3.15
N ARG A 150 15.39 -3.70 3.00
CA ARG A 150 15.99 -2.45 3.49
C ARG A 150 15.83 -2.36 4.99
N SER A 151 16.90 -2.00 5.69
CA SER A 151 16.96 -1.90 7.14
C SER A 151 16.88 -0.45 7.60
N PHE A 152 15.99 -0.18 8.55
CA PHE A 152 15.84 1.08 9.27
C PHE A 152 16.13 0.78 10.73
N ARG A 153 16.97 1.56 11.40
CA ARG A 153 17.47 1.24 12.74
C ARG A 153 17.42 2.41 13.68
N ALA A 154 17.16 2.11 14.95
CA ALA A 154 17.34 3.04 16.05
C ALA A 154 17.98 2.30 17.23
N ARG A 155 18.98 2.93 17.84
CA ARG A 155 19.71 2.34 18.96
C ARG A 155 18.93 2.45 20.25
N PHE A 156 18.91 1.37 21.01
CA PHE A 156 18.49 1.43 22.40
C PHE A 156 19.53 2.19 23.24
N PRO A 157 19.09 3.09 24.12
CA PRO A 157 20.00 3.63 25.12
C PRO A 157 20.49 2.49 26.01
N ASN A 158 21.76 2.56 26.38
CA ASN A 158 22.31 1.61 27.37
C ASN A 158 21.86 2.06 28.76
N ASP A 159 20.63 1.70 29.11
CA ASP A 159 19.96 2.10 30.34
C ASP A 159 19.37 0.87 31.03
N ALA A 160 19.77 0.70 32.30
CA ALA A 160 19.30 -0.39 33.13
C ALA A 160 17.78 -0.31 33.47
N THR A 161 17.17 0.85 33.32
CA THR A 161 15.75 1.08 33.61
C THR A 161 14.82 0.69 32.47
N GLY A 162 15.36 0.61 31.25
CA GLY A 162 14.62 0.35 30.03
C GLY A 162 14.13 1.61 29.31
N ALA A 163 13.87 1.47 28.03
CA ALA A 163 13.40 2.55 27.14
C ALA A 163 12.45 2.04 26.09
N THR A 164 11.57 2.92 25.62
CA THR A 164 10.80 2.70 24.39
C THR A 164 11.57 3.27 23.22
N VAL A 165 11.76 2.47 22.18
CA VAL A 165 12.38 2.88 20.92
C VAL A 165 11.38 2.69 19.79
N THR A 166 11.25 3.71 18.94
CA THR A 166 10.44 3.64 17.73
C THR A 166 11.33 3.82 16.50
N VAL A 167 11.21 2.88 15.59
CA VAL A 167 11.84 2.95 14.26
C VAL A 167 10.75 3.20 13.24
N VAL A 168 10.95 4.15 12.35
CA VAL A 168 10.05 4.41 11.23
C VAL A 168 10.82 4.20 9.93
N GLY A 169 10.18 3.51 9.00
CA GLY A 169 10.71 3.28 7.66
C GLY A 169 9.67 3.52 6.59
N MET A 170 10.13 3.96 5.42
CA MET A 170 9.27 4.15 4.26
C MET A 170 9.97 3.66 3.00
N CYS A 171 9.24 2.94 2.15
CA CYS A 171 9.75 2.60 0.82
C CYS A 171 8.61 2.44 -0.20
N VAL A 172 8.99 2.55 -1.47
CA VAL A 172 8.12 2.16 -2.58
C VAL A 172 8.26 0.65 -2.79
N VAL A 173 7.12 -0.03 -2.79
CA VAL A 173 7.00 -1.46 -3.09
C VAL A 173 6.45 -1.59 -4.50
N PRO A 174 7.22 -2.13 -5.45
CA PRO A 174 6.76 -2.32 -6.83
C PRO A 174 5.56 -3.27 -6.92
N ALA A 175 4.78 -3.10 -7.99
CA ALA A 175 3.72 -4.03 -8.35
C ALA A 175 4.24 -5.47 -8.41
N GLY A 176 3.44 -6.40 -7.92
CA GLY A 176 3.79 -7.83 -7.90
C GLY A 176 4.76 -8.25 -6.81
N GLN A 177 5.22 -7.32 -5.96
CA GLN A 177 6.10 -7.65 -4.83
C GLN A 177 5.36 -7.64 -3.49
N ASP A 178 5.73 -8.58 -2.64
CA ASP A 178 5.33 -8.62 -1.24
C ASP A 178 6.32 -7.75 -0.42
N PRO A 179 5.86 -6.75 0.37
CA PRO A 179 6.73 -5.90 1.17
C PRO A 179 7.53 -6.65 2.24
N LYS A 180 7.06 -7.80 2.72
CA LYS A 180 7.71 -8.63 3.76
C LYS A 180 8.23 -7.78 4.91
N LEU A 181 7.29 -7.25 5.70
CA LEU A 181 7.63 -6.46 6.88
C LEU A 181 8.20 -7.38 7.95
N ARG A 182 9.39 -7.06 8.43
CA ARG A 182 10.06 -7.78 9.51
C ARG A 182 10.59 -6.76 10.50
N ALA A 183 10.36 -6.99 11.76
CA ALA A 183 10.93 -6.16 12.81
C ALA A 183 11.56 -7.02 13.89
N GLY A 184 12.64 -6.54 14.44
CA GLY A 184 13.41 -7.28 15.42
C GLY A 184 14.60 -6.49 15.94
N PHE A 185 15.67 -7.17 16.22
CA PHE A 185 16.85 -6.62 16.87
C PHE A 185 18.11 -6.97 16.12
N SER A 186 19.04 -6.01 16.09
CA SER A 186 20.40 -6.24 15.59
C SER A 186 21.42 -5.94 16.67
N GLY A 187 22.41 -6.82 16.81
CA GLY A 187 23.60 -6.49 17.56
C GLY A 187 24.34 -5.36 16.87
N ALA A 188 24.58 -4.25 17.58
CA ALA A 188 25.22 -3.09 17.01
C ALA A 188 26.68 -3.36 16.64
N TYR A 189 27.22 -2.53 15.75
CA TYR A 189 28.59 -2.67 15.24
C TYR A 189 29.61 -2.63 16.39
N GLY A 190 30.41 -3.66 16.48
CA GLY A 190 31.56 -3.75 17.39
C GLY A 190 31.37 -4.71 18.57
N THR A 191 30.23 -4.79 19.21
CA THR A 191 30.11 -5.49 20.50
C THR A 191 28.98 -6.50 20.60
N GLY A 192 27.86 -6.29 19.84
CA GLY A 192 26.64 -7.02 20.15
C GLY A 192 26.09 -6.63 21.53
N GLY A 193 25.03 -7.29 21.98
CA GLY A 193 24.45 -6.94 23.28
C GLY A 193 23.38 -7.92 23.74
N THR A 194 22.95 -7.76 24.98
CA THR A 194 21.82 -8.51 25.55
C THR A 194 20.63 -7.58 25.72
N PHE A 195 19.56 -7.91 25.03
CA PHE A 195 18.29 -7.22 25.10
C PHE A 195 17.32 -8.02 25.96
N SER A 196 16.68 -7.38 26.92
CA SER A 196 15.63 -7.96 27.73
C SER A 196 14.32 -7.23 27.48
N TYR A 197 13.27 -7.98 27.26
CA TYR A 197 11.94 -7.52 26.95
C TYR A 197 10.95 -7.92 28.04
N VAL A 198 10.07 -7.02 28.39
CA VAL A 198 8.90 -7.34 29.22
C VAL A 198 7.68 -7.32 28.30
N ASN A 199 6.98 -8.44 28.25
CA ASN A 199 5.83 -8.63 27.36
C ASN A 199 4.67 -7.70 27.75
N ASN A 200 4.73 -6.46 27.27
CA ASN A 200 3.68 -5.47 27.45
C ASN A 200 3.12 -5.09 26.08
N LYS A 201 1.97 -5.66 25.75
CA LYS A 201 1.31 -5.49 24.44
C LYS A 201 0.99 -4.03 24.12
N GLU A 202 0.80 -3.20 25.13
CA GLU A 202 0.42 -1.79 24.97
C GLU A 202 1.55 -0.91 24.41
N TYR A 203 2.80 -1.37 24.50
CA TYR A 203 3.97 -0.57 24.13
C TYR A 203 4.82 -1.16 23.00
N SER A 204 4.40 -2.29 22.44
CA SER A 204 5.25 -3.01 21.48
C SER A 204 4.44 -3.57 20.32
N ALA A 205 4.63 -2.96 19.15
CA ALA A 205 3.94 -3.35 17.93
C ALA A 205 4.76 -3.06 16.67
N LEU A 206 4.53 -3.86 15.64
CA LEU A 206 4.86 -3.58 14.26
C LEU A 206 3.58 -3.13 13.56
N GLY A 207 3.54 -1.89 13.09
CA GLY A 207 2.42 -1.38 12.30
C GLY A 207 2.87 -0.88 10.95
N ALA A 208 1.97 -0.91 9.98
CA ALA A 208 2.21 -0.33 8.67
C ALA A 208 0.93 0.17 8.01
N ILE A 209 1.12 1.19 7.17
CA ILE A 209 0.12 1.71 6.24
C ILE A 209 0.71 1.62 4.84
N ALA A 210 -0.03 1.05 3.92
CA ALA A 210 0.32 1.02 2.51
C ALA A 210 -0.74 1.77 1.71
N THR A 211 -0.28 2.72 0.90
CA THR A 211 -1.13 3.50 0.01
C THR A 211 -0.72 3.26 -1.44
N PRO A 212 -1.66 3.17 -2.37
CA PRO A 212 -1.35 3.07 -3.78
C PRO A 212 -0.53 4.27 -4.25
N ARG A 213 0.46 4.01 -5.09
CA ARG A 213 1.16 5.04 -5.84
C ARG A 213 0.49 5.17 -7.20
N SER A 214 0.24 6.41 -7.67
CA SER A 214 -0.32 6.58 -9.01
C SER A 214 0.60 5.94 -10.05
N MET A 215 -0.01 5.13 -10.91
CA MET A 215 0.70 4.56 -12.05
C MET A 215 0.70 5.58 -13.19
N ALA A 216 1.88 6.03 -13.54
CA ALA A 216 2.13 6.85 -14.70
C ALA A 216 2.44 5.98 -15.92
#